data_5745bf9455567cfb638d2562a415ce3c
#
_entry.id   5745bf9455567cfb638d2562a415ce3c
#
_cell.length_a   1.000
_cell.length_b   1.000
_cell.length_c   1.000
_cell.angle_alpha   90.00
_cell.angle_beta   90.00
_cell.angle_gamma   90.00
#
_symmetry.space_group_name_H-M   'P 1'
#
loop_
_entity.id
_entity.type
_entity.pdbx_description
1 polymer ?
#
loop_
_entity_poly.entity_id
_entity_poly.type
_entity_poly.pdbx_seq_one_letter_code
_entity_poly.pdbx_strand_id
1 'polypeptide(L)'
;MTDGRGTGESRIKFLKRTAKEVRNYRVRMKILSLLLVLLVTFTGVVYIAAVLYERSGSFTVSINKYEMQKYGLTLSETKDMTRPTSVLNAKISQKITNIAGETIDENVDMIDGEHNGRDYIAYTFYTQNAGEVEVSYDYEIIMSGITNGLDEAIRIRLYVDGGEPVTYAKTKSDGSGAEVGTTEFYSSTVVTRARVEAFKPGDKTKFTVVIWIEGNDPDCIDWLIGGKMKLEMDIGIAH
;
A
#
# COMPACT_ATOMS: atom_id res chain seq x y z
N MET A 1 -82.93 -35.72 -16.14
CA MET A 1 -82.00 -35.10 -17.07
C MET A 1 -81.32 -33.94 -16.35
N THR A 2 -80.20 -34.15 -15.68
CA THR A 2 -79.52 -33.17 -14.84
C THR A 2 -78.10 -32.98 -15.31
N ASP A 3 -77.90 -31.90 -15.82
CA ASP A 3 -76.83 -30.92 -15.91
C ASP A 3 -75.38 -31.42 -15.69
N GLY A 4 -74.72 -31.76 -16.77
CA GLY A 4 -73.33 -32.12 -16.84
C GLY A 4 -72.39 -30.96 -17.22
N ARG A 5 -72.84 -29.69 -17.26
CA ARG A 5 -72.01 -28.57 -17.75
C ARG A 5 -71.18 -27.82 -16.67
N GLY A 6 -71.50 -28.02 -15.39
CA GLY A 6 -70.81 -27.25 -14.31
C GLY A 6 -69.44 -27.76 -13.94
N THR A 7 -69.11 -29.05 -14.19
CA THR A 7 -67.85 -29.66 -13.73
C THR A 7 -66.63 -29.37 -14.61
N GLY A 8 -66.87 -29.15 -15.92
CA GLY A 8 -65.78 -28.87 -16.88
C GLY A 8 -65.20 -27.48 -16.74
N GLU A 9 -66.08 -26.50 -16.56
CA GLU A 9 -65.67 -25.10 -16.44
C GLU A 9 -64.90 -24.79 -15.12
N SER A 10 -65.29 -25.42 -14.02
CA SER A 10 -64.58 -25.29 -12.75
C SER A 10 -63.20 -25.97 -12.80
N ARG A 11 -63.08 -27.14 -13.48
CA ARG A 11 -61.76 -27.80 -13.70
C ARG A 11 -60.85 -26.97 -14.57
N ILE A 12 -61.33 -26.36 -15.64
CA ILE A 12 -60.54 -25.50 -16.52
C ILE A 12 -60.07 -24.25 -15.79
N LYS A 13 -60.92 -23.61 -14.95
CA LYS A 13 -60.52 -22.47 -14.11
C LYS A 13 -59.48 -22.86 -13.09
N PHE A 14 -59.59 -24.03 -12.47
CA PHE A 14 -58.60 -24.55 -11.51
C PHE A 14 -57.24 -24.80 -12.20
N LEU A 15 -57.19 -25.46 -13.35
CA LEU A 15 -55.98 -25.70 -14.13
C LEU A 15 -55.33 -24.41 -14.60
N LYS A 16 -56.10 -23.40 -15.02
CA LYS A 16 -55.57 -22.06 -15.37
C LYS A 16 -54.96 -21.34 -14.18
N ARG A 17 -55.57 -21.46 -13.00
CA ARG A 17 -55.07 -20.87 -11.77
C ARG A 17 -53.75 -21.49 -11.33
N THR A 18 -53.66 -22.81 -11.36
CA THR A 18 -52.43 -23.58 -11.05
C THR A 18 -51.30 -23.27 -12.02
N ALA A 19 -51.58 -23.18 -13.32
CA ALA A 19 -50.58 -22.84 -14.35
C ALA A 19 -50.01 -21.42 -14.14
N LYS A 20 -50.88 -20.46 -13.72
CA LYS A 20 -50.45 -19.10 -13.41
C LYS A 20 -49.60 -19.04 -12.14
N GLU A 21 -49.95 -19.84 -11.12
CA GLU A 21 -49.16 -19.95 -9.88
C GLU A 21 -47.78 -20.53 -10.12
N VAL A 22 -47.69 -21.61 -10.90
CA VAL A 22 -46.39 -22.25 -11.29
C VAL A 22 -45.55 -21.26 -12.10
N ARG A 23 -46.16 -20.51 -13.01
CA ARG A 23 -45.43 -19.50 -13.78
C ARG A 23 -44.91 -18.40 -12.90
N ASN A 24 -45.73 -17.90 -11.98
CA ASN A 24 -45.31 -16.86 -11.03
C ASN A 24 -44.19 -17.37 -10.10
N TYR A 25 -44.27 -18.60 -9.64
CA TYR A 25 -43.22 -19.22 -8.85
C TYR A 25 -41.89 -19.29 -9.63
N ARG A 26 -41.90 -19.76 -10.87
CA ARG A 26 -40.71 -19.79 -11.72
C ARG A 26 -40.12 -18.42 -11.98
N VAL A 27 -40.94 -17.39 -12.17
CA VAL A 27 -40.50 -16.02 -12.34
C VAL A 27 -39.87 -15.49 -11.04
N ARG A 28 -40.52 -15.73 -9.89
CA ARG A 28 -39.96 -15.34 -8.57
C ARG A 28 -38.62 -16.03 -8.30
N MET A 29 -38.47 -17.32 -8.62
CA MET A 29 -37.22 -18.05 -8.46
C MET A 29 -36.12 -17.51 -9.38
N LYS A 30 -36.44 -17.15 -10.64
CA LYS A 30 -35.47 -16.49 -11.54
C LYS A 30 -35.04 -15.11 -11.02
N ILE A 31 -35.96 -14.32 -10.52
CA ILE A 31 -35.65 -13.00 -9.91
C ILE A 31 -34.79 -13.20 -8.65
N LEU A 32 -35.12 -14.17 -7.81
CA LEU A 32 -34.36 -14.46 -6.61
C LEU A 32 -32.93 -14.91 -6.93
N SER A 33 -32.77 -15.81 -7.94
CA SER A 33 -31.44 -16.25 -8.38
C SER A 33 -30.63 -15.09 -8.98
N LEU A 34 -31.27 -14.20 -9.75
CA LEU A 34 -30.61 -13.00 -10.29
C LEU A 34 -30.15 -12.05 -9.17
N LEU A 35 -31.01 -11.81 -8.17
CA LEU A 35 -30.67 -10.99 -7.00
C LEU A 35 -29.52 -11.60 -6.20
N LEU A 36 -29.50 -12.94 -6.06
CA LEU A 36 -28.41 -13.63 -5.37
C LEU A 36 -27.09 -13.49 -6.12
N VAL A 37 -27.09 -13.65 -7.45
CA VAL A 37 -25.89 -13.42 -8.28
C VAL A 37 -25.41 -11.97 -8.15
N LEU A 38 -26.33 -10.99 -8.23
CA LEU A 38 -26.01 -9.58 -8.05
C LEU A 38 -25.40 -9.30 -6.66
N LEU A 39 -25.95 -9.91 -5.62
CA LEU A 39 -25.42 -9.76 -4.26
C LEU A 39 -24.01 -10.31 -4.13
N VAL A 40 -23.75 -11.51 -4.68
CA VAL A 40 -22.42 -12.13 -4.65
C VAL A 40 -21.41 -11.33 -5.45
N THR A 41 -21.78 -10.83 -6.63
CA THR A 41 -20.88 -9.98 -7.43
C THR A 41 -20.60 -8.65 -6.74
N PHE A 42 -21.60 -8.03 -6.15
CA PHE A 42 -21.44 -6.77 -5.40
C PHE A 42 -20.53 -6.96 -4.18
N THR A 43 -20.73 -8.02 -3.37
CA THR A 43 -19.86 -8.30 -2.23
C THR A 43 -18.42 -8.61 -2.66
N GLY A 44 -18.24 -9.30 -3.80
CA GLY A 44 -16.91 -9.53 -4.39
C GLY A 44 -16.20 -8.24 -4.77
N VAL A 45 -16.89 -7.31 -5.43
CA VAL A 45 -16.35 -6.00 -5.80
C VAL A 45 -16.00 -5.17 -4.57
N VAL A 46 -16.88 -5.14 -3.56
CA VAL A 46 -16.63 -4.43 -2.29
C VAL A 46 -15.42 -5.02 -1.56
N TYR A 47 -15.29 -6.34 -1.54
CA TYR A 47 -14.13 -7.02 -0.93
C TYR A 47 -12.82 -6.66 -1.65
N ILE A 48 -12.79 -6.70 -2.98
CA ILE A 48 -11.62 -6.30 -3.78
C ILE A 48 -11.29 -4.83 -3.52
N ALA A 49 -12.29 -3.95 -3.52
CA ALA A 49 -12.09 -2.53 -3.21
C ALA A 49 -11.53 -2.30 -1.80
N ALA A 50 -12.02 -3.05 -0.79
CA ALA A 50 -11.51 -2.98 0.58
C ALA A 50 -10.06 -3.45 0.67
N VAL A 51 -9.69 -4.56 0.01
CA VAL A 51 -8.30 -5.05 -0.02
C VAL A 51 -7.36 -4.06 -0.71
N LEU A 52 -7.80 -3.43 -1.81
CA LEU A 52 -7.02 -2.39 -2.48
C LEU A 52 -6.91 -1.13 -1.61
N TYR A 53 -7.96 -0.81 -0.85
CA TYR A 53 -7.98 0.33 0.07
C TYR A 53 -7.04 0.12 1.27
N GLU A 54 -7.00 -1.09 1.87
CA GLU A 54 -6.08 -1.41 2.97
C GLU A 54 -4.61 -1.36 2.54
N ARG A 55 -4.32 -1.63 1.27
CA ARG A 55 -2.97 -1.50 0.71
C ARG A 55 -2.55 -0.05 0.45
N SER A 56 -3.50 0.88 0.43
CA SER A 56 -3.22 2.32 0.29
C SER A 56 -2.77 2.86 1.65
N GLY A 57 -1.56 3.39 1.73
CA GLY A 57 -0.98 3.93 2.96
C GLY A 57 -0.02 2.98 3.69
N SER A 58 0.46 1.91 3.04
CA SER A 58 1.55 1.07 3.53
C SER A 58 2.89 1.48 2.92
N PHE A 59 3.96 1.28 3.67
CA PHE A 59 5.32 1.30 3.14
C PHE A 59 5.73 -0.13 2.81
N THR A 60 6.15 -0.38 1.58
CA THR A 60 6.58 -1.69 1.10
C THR A 60 8.02 -1.61 0.62
N VAL A 61 8.87 -2.54 1.03
CA VAL A 61 10.22 -2.71 0.47
C VAL A 61 10.24 -4.01 -0.32
N SER A 62 10.74 -3.97 -1.54
CA SER A 62 10.76 -5.15 -2.41
C SER A 62 12.07 -5.32 -3.17
N ILE A 63 12.40 -6.58 -3.42
CA ILE A 63 13.43 -7.03 -4.35
C ILE A 63 12.75 -7.98 -5.33
N ASN A 64 13.13 -7.90 -6.59
CA ASN A 64 12.64 -8.86 -7.59
C ASN A 64 13.03 -10.29 -7.18
N LYS A 65 12.06 -11.20 -7.13
CA LYS A 65 12.29 -12.60 -6.74
C LYS A 65 13.33 -13.31 -7.60
N TYR A 66 13.43 -12.97 -8.87
CA TYR A 66 14.45 -13.50 -9.76
C TYR A 66 15.84 -13.07 -9.34
N GLU A 67 16.02 -11.80 -8.99
CA GLU A 67 17.29 -11.25 -8.52
C GLU A 67 17.70 -11.85 -7.16
N MET A 68 16.73 -12.00 -6.26
CA MET A 68 16.93 -12.71 -4.99
C MET A 68 17.48 -14.13 -5.23
N GLN A 69 16.87 -14.89 -6.14
CA GLN A 69 17.29 -16.26 -6.43
C GLN A 69 18.62 -16.34 -7.16
N LYS A 70 18.87 -15.42 -8.09
CA LYS A 70 20.06 -15.45 -8.95
C LYS A 70 21.29 -14.88 -8.29
N TYR A 71 21.14 -13.80 -7.53
CA TYR A 71 22.26 -13.05 -6.96
C TYR A 71 22.32 -13.14 -5.43
N GLY A 72 21.32 -13.70 -4.78
CA GLY A 72 21.26 -13.83 -3.33
C GLY A 72 20.96 -12.55 -2.57
N LEU A 73 20.47 -11.49 -3.25
CA LEU A 73 20.08 -10.25 -2.58
C LEU A 73 18.82 -10.45 -1.77
N THR A 74 18.84 -10.23 -0.44
CA THR A 74 17.74 -10.52 0.47
C THR A 74 17.46 -9.36 1.41
N LEU A 75 16.22 -9.31 1.96
CA LEU A 75 15.76 -8.34 2.95
C LEU A 75 15.50 -9.01 4.28
N SER A 76 15.66 -8.27 5.38
CA SER A 76 15.20 -8.67 6.72
C SER A 76 14.89 -7.45 7.58
N GLU A 77 13.95 -7.60 8.52
CA GLU A 77 13.68 -6.59 9.56
C GLU A 77 14.73 -6.60 10.68
N THR A 78 15.59 -7.59 10.73
CA THR A 78 16.58 -7.74 11.80
C THR A 78 17.99 -7.89 11.25
N LYS A 79 18.96 -7.34 11.96
CA LYS A 79 20.38 -7.36 11.56
C LYS A 79 20.94 -8.77 11.41
N ASP A 80 20.45 -9.75 12.15
CA ASP A 80 20.90 -11.14 12.11
C ASP A 80 20.34 -11.93 10.92
N MET A 81 19.47 -11.31 10.12
CA MET A 81 18.84 -11.93 8.93
C MET A 81 18.10 -13.23 9.24
N THR A 82 17.46 -13.33 10.41
CA THR A 82 16.76 -14.56 10.82
C THR A 82 15.61 -14.97 9.92
N ARG A 83 15.00 -14.01 9.21
CA ARG A 83 13.87 -14.23 8.30
C ARG A 83 14.07 -13.52 6.97
N PRO A 84 14.99 -14.00 6.12
CA PRO A 84 15.23 -13.38 4.82
C PRO A 84 14.00 -13.50 3.92
N THR A 85 13.67 -12.42 3.22
CA THR A 85 12.53 -12.32 2.32
C THR A 85 12.85 -11.44 1.12
N SER A 86 12.00 -11.47 0.10
CA SER A 86 12.05 -10.52 -1.01
C SER A 86 11.10 -9.33 -0.84
N VAL A 87 10.22 -9.35 0.17
CA VAL A 87 9.24 -8.29 0.39
C VAL A 87 9.03 -8.07 1.87
N LEU A 88 9.11 -6.82 2.31
CA LEU A 88 8.78 -6.36 3.65
C LEU A 88 7.63 -5.34 3.56
N ASN A 89 6.75 -5.33 4.55
CA ASN A 89 5.64 -4.40 4.61
C ASN A 89 5.53 -3.81 6.01
N ALA A 90 5.69 -2.49 6.12
CA ALA A 90 5.33 -1.75 7.32
C ALA A 90 3.81 -1.49 7.33
N LYS A 91 3.16 -1.80 8.44
CA LYS A 91 1.71 -1.59 8.60
C LYS A 91 1.47 -0.20 9.17
N ILE A 92 0.87 0.66 8.38
CA ILE A 92 0.37 1.95 8.88
C ILE A 92 -1.01 1.69 9.48
N SER A 93 -1.06 1.45 10.79
CA SER A 93 -2.30 1.12 11.50
C SER A 93 -3.00 2.31 12.13
N GLN A 94 -2.40 3.50 12.11
CA GLN A 94 -2.90 4.68 12.81
C GLN A 94 -3.08 5.89 11.89
N LYS A 95 -4.00 6.78 12.29
CA LYS A 95 -4.10 8.11 11.67
C LYS A 95 -2.90 8.93 12.14
N ILE A 96 -2.12 9.43 11.21
CA ILE A 96 -1.00 10.31 11.46
C ILE A 96 -1.52 11.73 11.39
N THR A 97 -1.19 12.56 12.39
CA THR A 97 -1.38 14.01 12.33
C THR A 97 -0.07 14.68 11.94
N ASN A 98 -0.13 15.98 11.62
CA ASN A 98 1.08 16.75 11.32
C ASN A 98 1.89 17.00 12.60
N ILE A 99 3.21 16.94 12.46
CA ILE A 99 4.18 17.26 13.53
C ILE A 99 5.32 18.10 12.95
N ALA A 100 6.07 18.77 13.83
CA ALA A 100 7.36 19.32 13.43
C ALA A 100 8.42 18.21 13.45
N GLY A 101 9.16 18.03 12.37
CA GLY A 101 10.17 16.99 12.23
C GLY A 101 11.26 16.98 13.29
N GLU A 102 11.44 18.10 14.00
CA GLU A 102 12.34 18.26 15.15
C GLU A 102 11.88 17.46 16.39
N THR A 103 10.60 17.07 16.44
CA THR A 103 10.03 16.28 17.55
C THR A 103 10.24 14.78 17.41
N ILE A 104 10.78 14.33 16.27
CA ILE A 104 11.11 12.93 16.03
C ILE A 104 12.37 12.57 16.82
N ASP A 105 12.35 11.42 17.49
CA ASP A 105 13.47 10.93 18.31
C ASP A 105 14.77 10.88 17.47
N GLU A 106 15.84 11.43 18.00
CA GLU A 106 17.16 11.43 17.36
C GLU A 106 17.71 10.00 17.18
N ASN A 107 17.29 9.06 18.04
CA ASN A 107 17.71 7.66 17.98
C ASN A 107 16.75 6.77 17.19
N VAL A 108 15.88 7.35 16.36
CA VAL A 108 14.87 6.63 15.60
C VAL A 108 15.48 5.53 14.70
N ASP A 109 16.72 5.65 14.30
CA ASP A 109 17.42 4.65 13.47
C ASP A 109 18.05 3.51 14.28
N MET A 110 17.96 3.52 15.63
CA MET A 110 18.54 2.49 16.50
C MET A 110 17.62 1.29 16.75
N ILE A 111 16.38 1.35 16.27
CA ILE A 111 15.36 0.31 16.51
C ILE A 111 15.12 -0.46 15.21
N ASP A 112 15.16 -1.80 15.27
CA ASP A 112 14.91 -2.68 14.13
C ASP A 112 13.41 -2.86 13.86
N GLY A 113 13.04 -3.07 12.59
CA GLY A 113 11.69 -3.34 12.16
C GLY A 113 10.78 -2.12 12.22
N GLU A 114 9.48 -2.36 12.45
CA GLU A 114 8.47 -1.32 12.58
C GLU A 114 8.48 -0.72 13.99
N HIS A 115 8.70 0.58 14.09
CA HIS A 115 8.78 1.32 15.36
C HIS A 115 8.14 2.71 15.23
N ASN A 116 6.93 2.76 14.70
CA ASN A 116 6.17 3.98 14.49
C ASN A 116 6.04 4.80 15.78
N GLY A 117 6.23 6.10 15.66
CA GLY A 117 5.86 7.05 16.72
C GLY A 117 4.35 7.34 16.70
N ARG A 118 3.93 8.29 17.53
CA ARG A 118 2.53 8.69 17.61
C ARG A 118 2.00 9.26 16.28
N ASP A 119 2.79 10.11 15.63
CA ASP A 119 2.39 10.89 14.47
C ASP A 119 3.42 10.80 13.33
N TYR A 120 4.27 9.76 13.34
CA TYR A 120 5.18 9.44 12.26
C TYR A 120 5.31 7.91 12.09
N ILE A 121 5.74 7.50 10.92
CA ILE A 121 6.08 6.12 10.61
C ILE A 121 7.59 6.01 10.63
N ALA A 122 8.12 4.97 11.26
CA ALA A 122 9.52 4.62 11.21
C ALA A 122 9.69 3.13 10.97
N TYR A 123 10.53 2.79 10.01
CA TYR A 123 10.77 1.42 9.61
C TYR A 123 12.24 1.20 9.28
N THR A 124 12.87 0.28 10.02
CA THR A 124 14.26 -0.12 9.79
C THR A 124 14.31 -1.53 9.22
N PHE A 125 15.12 -1.71 8.21
CA PHE A 125 15.37 -3.01 7.60
C PHE A 125 16.80 -3.11 7.07
N TYR A 126 17.17 -4.32 6.70
CA TYR A 126 18.51 -4.65 6.20
C TYR A 126 18.41 -5.32 4.84
N THR A 127 19.31 -4.94 3.95
CA THR A 127 19.60 -5.66 2.71
C THR A 127 20.87 -6.46 2.92
N GLN A 128 20.95 -7.71 2.48
CA GLN A 128 22.13 -8.53 2.53
C GLN A 128 22.42 -9.17 1.19
N ASN A 129 23.72 -9.23 0.82
CA ASN A 129 24.20 -10.13 -0.21
C ASN A 129 24.47 -11.51 0.42
N ALA A 130 23.48 -12.40 0.32
CA ALA A 130 23.59 -13.79 0.74
C ALA A 130 24.08 -14.71 -0.40
N GLY A 131 24.47 -14.13 -1.55
CA GLY A 131 25.02 -14.84 -2.70
C GLY A 131 26.52 -15.09 -2.60
N GLU A 132 27.11 -15.53 -3.71
CA GLU A 132 28.53 -15.89 -3.80
C GLU A 132 29.38 -14.88 -4.57
N VAL A 133 28.75 -13.88 -5.20
CA VAL A 133 29.40 -12.89 -6.05
C VAL A 133 29.17 -11.48 -5.54
N GLU A 134 30.15 -10.62 -5.77
CA GLU A 134 30.02 -9.19 -5.54
C GLU A 134 29.01 -8.61 -6.54
N VAL A 135 28.08 -7.78 -6.06
CA VAL A 135 27.07 -7.11 -6.87
C VAL A 135 27.04 -5.62 -6.55
N SER A 136 26.50 -4.82 -7.44
CA SER A 136 26.01 -3.48 -7.12
C SER A 136 24.51 -3.47 -7.26
N TYR A 137 23.81 -2.68 -6.44
CA TYR A 137 22.35 -2.57 -6.52
C TYR A 137 21.91 -1.12 -6.45
N ASP A 138 20.84 -0.83 -7.15
CA ASP A 138 20.14 0.45 -7.07
C ASP A 138 18.97 0.33 -6.10
N TYR A 139 18.68 1.40 -5.39
CA TYR A 139 17.43 1.54 -4.64
C TYR A 139 16.72 2.82 -5.01
N GLU A 140 15.40 2.76 -4.99
CA GLU A 140 14.52 3.86 -5.37
C GLU A 140 13.32 3.90 -4.44
N ILE A 141 13.01 5.08 -3.88
CA ILE A 141 11.78 5.28 -3.10
C ILE A 141 10.74 5.95 -3.99
N ILE A 142 9.60 5.29 -4.17
CA ILE A 142 8.54 5.70 -5.08
C ILE A 142 7.27 6.01 -4.29
N MET A 143 6.60 7.08 -4.67
CA MET A 143 5.27 7.45 -4.17
C MET A 143 4.20 7.10 -5.18
N SER A 144 3.10 6.51 -4.73
CA SER A 144 1.94 6.21 -5.57
C SER A 144 0.63 6.41 -4.82
N GLY A 145 -0.49 6.45 -5.53
CA GLY A 145 -1.82 6.55 -4.94
C GLY A 145 -2.05 7.81 -4.09
N ILE A 146 -1.39 8.92 -4.44
CA ILE A 146 -1.48 10.19 -3.72
C ILE A 146 -2.88 10.77 -3.87
N THR A 147 -3.49 11.15 -2.76
CA THR A 147 -4.79 11.85 -2.73
C THR A 147 -4.68 13.10 -1.85
N ASN A 148 -5.53 14.09 -2.13
CA ASN A 148 -5.61 15.36 -1.41
C ASN A 148 -4.27 16.14 -1.38
N GLY A 149 -3.35 15.89 -2.32
CA GLY A 149 -2.06 16.59 -2.34
C GLY A 149 -1.16 16.29 -1.14
N LEU A 150 -1.28 15.10 -0.52
CA LEU A 150 -0.53 14.75 0.69
C LEU A 150 0.99 14.85 0.50
N ASP A 151 1.47 14.70 -0.74
CA ASP A 151 2.87 14.83 -1.12
C ASP A 151 3.43 16.27 -0.96
N GLU A 152 2.58 17.28 -0.88
CA GLU A 152 3.02 18.68 -0.71
C GLU A 152 3.67 18.92 0.65
N ALA A 153 3.11 18.36 1.73
CA ALA A 153 3.62 18.57 3.10
C ALA A 153 4.28 17.33 3.70
N ILE A 154 4.44 16.24 2.96
CA ILE A 154 5.12 15.06 3.49
C ILE A 154 6.62 15.25 3.52
N ARG A 155 7.25 14.65 4.53
CA ARG A 155 8.71 14.51 4.61
C ARG A 155 9.08 13.05 4.71
N ILE A 156 10.16 12.69 4.04
CA ILE A 156 10.73 11.34 4.05
C ILE A 156 12.21 11.49 4.41
N ARG A 157 12.58 10.96 5.57
CA ARG A 157 13.97 10.96 6.04
C ARG A 157 14.55 9.56 5.88
N LEU A 158 15.67 9.48 5.22
CA LEU A 158 16.39 8.24 4.95
C LEU A 158 17.73 8.24 5.68
N TYR A 159 17.95 7.20 6.48
CA TYR A 159 19.25 6.85 7.06
C TYR A 159 19.79 5.63 6.31
N VAL A 160 21.07 5.65 5.97
CA VAL A 160 21.78 4.53 5.36
C VAL A 160 23.01 4.23 6.20
N ASP A 161 23.11 3.00 6.72
CA ASP A 161 24.19 2.51 7.57
C ASP A 161 24.52 3.39 8.80
N GLY A 162 23.51 4.08 9.36
CA GLY A 162 23.68 4.97 10.49
C GLY A 162 24.46 6.25 10.17
N GLY A 163 24.60 6.58 8.88
CA GLY A 163 25.16 7.85 8.44
C GLY A 163 24.23 9.04 8.66
N GLU A 164 24.69 10.24 8.30
CA GLU A 164 23.88 11.44 8.35
C GLU A 164 22.60 11.28 7.52
N PRO A 165 21.41 11.54 8.10
CA PRO A 165 20.16 11.37 7.40
C PRO A 165 19.94 12.45 6.34
N VAL A 166 19.30 12.06 5.24
CA VAL A 166 18.80 13.00 4.25
C VAL A 166 17.28 13.08 4.35
N THR A 167 16.76 14.30 4.55
CA THR A 167 15.31 14.55 4.54
C THR A 167 14.91 15.05 3.17
N TYR A 168 13.95 14.38 2.56
CA TYR A 168 13.40 14.71 1.25
C TYR A 168 12.03 15.37 1.38
N ALA A 169 11.75 16.33 0.50
CA ALA A 169 10.48 17.04 0.39
C ALA A 169 10.16 17.33 -1.08
N LYS A 170 8.90 17.58 -1.37
CA LYS A 170 8.52 18.13 -2.67
C LYS A 170 9.04 19.56 -2.79
N THR A 171 9.28 20.01 -4.01
CA THR A 171 9.54 21.42 -4.32
C THR A 171 8.37 22.27 -3.80
N LYS A 172 8.65 23.41 -3.20
CA LYS A 172 7.64 24.37 -2.74
C LYS A 172 6.60 24.66 -3.81
N SER A 173 5.36 24.86 -3.42
CA SER A 173 4.25 25.14 -4.32
C SER A 173 4.45 26.41 -5.16
N ASP A 174 5.27 27.36 -4.69
CA ASP A 174 5.65 28.57 -5.44
C ASP A 174 6.79 28.35 -6.45
N GLY A 175 7.36 27.14 -6.51
CA GLY A 175 8.45 26.77 -7.40
C GLY A 175 9.83 27.34 -7.01
N SER A 176 10.00 27.85 -5.79
CA SER A 176 11.27 28.44 -5.32
C SER A 176 12.32 27.42 -4.89
N GLY A 177 12.08 26.12 -5.13
CA GLY A 177 13.01 25.04 -4.81
C GLY A 177 12.63 24.28 -3.53
N ALA A 178 13.60 23.55 -2.95
CA ALA A 178 13.38 22.70 -1.79
C ALA A 178 13.01 23.53 -0.53
N GLU A 179 12.27 22.89 0.36
CA GLU A 179 12.06 23.39 1.73
C GLU A 179 13.38 23.46 2.50
N VAL A 180 13.45 24.37 3.48
CA VAL A 180 14.67 24.59 4.26
C VAL A 180 15.11 23.29 4.95
N GLY A 181 16.38 22.93 4.78
CA GLY A 181 16.94 21.70 5.39
C GLY A 181 16.52 20.40 4.71
N THR A 182 15.94 20.47 3.51
CA THR A 182 15.55 19.27 2.74
C THR A 182 16.23 19.19 1.38
N THR A 183 16.17 18.02 0.79
CA THR A 183 16.54 17.73 -0.59
C THR A 183 15.26 17.51 -1.39
N GLU A 184 15.18 18.11 -2.58
CA GLU A 184 14.03 17.91 -3.46
C GLU A 184 13.84 16.45 -3.85
N PHE A 185 12.58 16.04 -4.04
CA PHE A 185 12.29 14.78 -4.68
C PHE A 185 12.94 14.69 -6.06
N TYR A 186 13.43 13.50 -6.38
CA TYR A 186 14.04 13.24 -7.69
C TYR A 186 13.08 13.52 -8.86
N SER A 187 11.78 13.24 -8.66
CA SER A 187 10.70 13.56 -9.58
C SER A 187 9.36 13.67 -8.85
N SER A 188 8.27 13.92 -9.57
CA SER A 188 6.91 13.99 -9.01
C SER A 188 6.44 12.69 -8.30
N THR A 189 7.04 11.55 -8.61
CA THR A 189 6.69 10.24 -8.06
C THR A 189 7.85 9.50 -7.42
N VAL A 190 9.08 9.98 -7.62
CA VAL A 190 10.29 9.37 -7.08
C VAL A 190 10.92 10.31 -6.07
N VAL A 191 11.02 9.84 -4.83
CA VAL A 191 11.63 10.59 -3.73
C VAL A 191 13.14 10.66 -3.89
N THR A 192 13.78 9.51 -4.07
CA THR A 192 15.22 9.40 -4.26
C THR A 192 15.58 8.14 -5.01
N ARG A 193 16.73 8.18 -5.65
CA ARG A 193 17.37 7.03 -6.30
C ARG A 193 18.87 7.09 -6.00
N ALA A 194 19.45 5.98 -5.55
CA ALA A 194 20.88 5.88 -5.33
C ALA A 194 21.38 4.45 -5.54
N ARG A 195 22.69 4.29 -5.57
CA ARG A 195 23.38 3.03 -5.82
C ARG A 195 24.29 2.66 -4.65
N VAL A 196 24.29 1.39 -4.31
CA VAL A 196 25.29 0.76 -3.45
C VAL A 196 26.22 -0.06 -4.34
N GLU A 197 27.49 0.31 -4.37
CA GLU A 197 28.50 -0.32 -5.20
C GLU A 197 29.32 -1.35 -4.42
N ALA A 198 29.91 -2.30 -5.13
CA ALA A 198 30.86 -3.29 -4.60
C ALA A 198 30.34 -4.03 -3.35
N PHE A 199 29.07 -4.42 -3.38
CA PHE A 199 28.39 -5.11 -2.29
C PHE A 199 28.77 -6.59 -2.29
N LYS A 200 29.70 -6.94 -1.40
CA LYS A 200 30.34 -8.26 -1.34
C LYS A 200 29.44 -9.31 -0.68
N PRO A 201 29.70 -10.61 -0.94
CA PRO A 201 29.06 -11.68 -0.18
C PRO A 201 29.21 -11.47 1.33
N GLY A 202 28.05 -11.50 2.04
CA GLY A 202 27.97 -11.27 3.47
C GLY A 202 27.76 -9.80 3.89
N ASP A 203 28.00 -8.84 3.00
CA ASP A 203 27.75 -7.43 3.30
C ASP A 203 26.26 -7.15 3.58
N LYS A 204 26.03 -6.16 4.41
CA LYS A 204 24.69 -5.70 4.80
C LYS A 204 24.62 -4.19 4.74
N THR A 205 23.52 -3.67 4.25
CA THR A 205 23.18 -2.24 4.35
C THR A 205 21.93 -2.09 5.20
N LYS A 206 22.00 -1.23 6.21
CA LYS A 206 20.89 -0.84 7.05
C LYS A 206 20.19 0.37 6.45
N PHE A 207 18.88 0.30 6.30
CA PHE A 207 18.03 1.42 5.93
C PHE A 207 17.05 1.72 7.05
N THR A 208 16.89 3.00 7.40
CA THR A 208 15.78 3.46 8.22
C THR A 208 15.04 4.55 7.46
N VAL A 209 13.75 4.35 7.24
CA VAL A 209 12.86 5.30 6.58
C VAL A 209 11.91 5.86 7.60
N VAL A 210 11.87 7.20 7.74
CA VAL A 210 10.95 7.91 8.62
C VAL A 210 10.07 8.82 7.78
N ILE A 211 8.76 8.75 7.99
CA ILE A 211 7.75 9.43 7.18
C ILE A 211 6.81 10.21 8.10
N TRP A 212 6.62 11.50 7.86
CA TRP A 212 5.69 12.34 8.61
C TRP A 212 5.08 13.43 7.74
N ILE A 213 4.05 14.09 8.24
CA ILE A 213 3.47 15.30 7.66
C ILE A 213 4.07 16.48 8.42
N GLU A 214 4.76 17.39 7.72
CA GLU A 214 5.43 18.53 8.34
C GLU A 214 4.43 19.64 8.67
N GLY A 215 4.24 19.88 9.97
CA GLY A 215 3.28 20.85 10.45
C GLY A 215 3.70 22.31 10.23
N ASN A 216 5.00 22.55 10.06
CA ASN A 216 5.53 23.89 9.79
C ASN A 216 5.57 24.22 8.28
N ASP A 217 5.16 23.28 7.43
CA ASP A 217 5.07 23.50 5.98
C ASP A 217 3.89 24.40 5.65
N PRO A 218 4.09 25.50 4.87
CA PRO A 218 2.98 26.33 4.40
C PRO A 218 1.90 25.58 3.61
N ASP A 219 2.28 24.48 2.95
CA ASP A 219 1.38 23.62 2.18
C ASP A 219 0.63 22.60 3.06
N CYS A 220 0.92 22.56 4.38
CA CYS A 220 0.19 21.75 5.37
C CYS A 220 -1.16 22.38 5.73
N ILE A 221 -2.11 22.31 4.83
CA ILE A 221 -3.44 22.91 4.94
C ILE A 221 -4.54 21.86 5.16
N ASP A 222 -5.73 22.30 5.59
CA ASP A 222 -6.88 21.42 5.89
C ASP A 222 -7.29 20.50 4.72
N TRP A 223 -6.94 20.84 3.48
CA TRP A 223 -7.20 20.01 2.30
C TRP A 223 -6.49 18.65 2.37
N LEU A 224 -5.37 18.55 3.08
CA LEU A 224 -4.61 17.31 3.24
C LEU A 224 -5.33 16.29 4.12
N ILE A 225 -6.33 16.72 4.92
CA ILE A 225 -7.06 15.86 5.86
C ILE A 225 -7.73 14.71 5.11
N GLY A 226 -7.43 13.47 5.55
CA GLY A 226 -7.90 12.25 4.90
C GLY A 226 -7.13 11.87 3.65
N GLY A 227 -6.08 12.59 3.31
CA GLY A 227 -5.13 12.23 2.27
C GLY A 227 -4.54 10.85 2.50
N LYS A 228 -4.17 10.18 1.40
CA LYS A 228 -3.54 8.86 1.39
C LYS A 228 -2.38 8.86 0.44
N MET A 229 -1.43 8.00 0.71
CA MET A 229 -0.28 7.78 -0.12
C MET A 229 0.25 6.37 0.13
N LYS A 230 0.83 5.77 -0.87
CA LYS A 230 1.60 4.54 -0.77
C LYS A 230 3.06 4.86 -1.08
N LEU A 231 3.96 4.39 -0.24
CA LEU A 231 5.39 4.42 -0.48
C LEU A 231 5.90 3.00 -0.77
N GLU A 232 6.74 2.90 -1.78
CA GLU A 232 7.44 1.67 -2.14
C GLU A 232 8.92 1.96 -2.23
N MET A 233 9.75 1.07 -1.68
CA MET A 233 11.18 1.09 -1.91
C MET A 233 11.54 -0.15 -2.71
N ASP A 234 11.94 0.06 -3.96
CA ASP A 234 12.37 -0.98 -4.86
C ASP A 234 13.90 -1.06 -4.85
N ILE A 235 14.40 -2.27 -4.73
CA ILE A 235 15.82 -2.59 -4.70
C ILE A 235 16.09 -3.60 -5.81
N GLY A 236 17.02 -3.27 -6.70
CA GLY A 236 17.34 -4.10 -7.85
C GLY A 236 18.83 -4.09 -8.19
N ILE A 237 19.31 -5.17 -8.82
CA ILE A 237 20.70 -5.27 -9.25
C ILE A 237 21.00 -4.18 -10.30
N ALA A 238 22.08 -3.46 -10.08
CA ALA A 238 22.55 -2.45 -11.03
C ALA A 238 23.12 -3.13 -12.28
N HIS A 239 22.69 -2.69 -13.45
CA HIS A 239 23.13 -3.16 -14.75
C HIS A 239 24.10 -2.18 -15.41
#